data_d03ef702d2b2c28530e94e9f0c7502df
#
_entry.id   d03ef702d2b2c28530e94e9f0c7502df
#
_cell.length_a   1.000
_cell.length_b   1.000
_cell.length_c   1.000
_cell.angle_alpha   90.00
_cell.angle_beta   90.00
_cell.angle_gamma   90.00
#
_symmetry.space_group_name_H-M   'P 1'
#
loop_
_entity.id
_entity.type
_entity.pdbx_description
1 polymer ?
#
loop_
_entity_poly.entity_id
_entity_poly.type
_entity_poly.pdbx_seq_one_letter_code
_entity_poly.pdbx_strand_id
1 'polypeptide(L)'
;MQHNLTQEELADRCELSKGFISQVERELTSPSIATLVDILESLGTNLSDFFNDELPEKVVFTKSDVSVKANEELKNEIQWIIPNAQKNAMEPIVVHLGPRGQTAFDHPHDGEEFGYVLKGQIQLHFGSKKVRVRSGEAFYFTAQAGHYISN
;
A
#
# COMPACT_ATOMS: atom_id res chain seq x y z
N MET A 1 -6.98 11.03 -27.17
CA MET A 1 -7.39 10.87 -28.59
C MET A 1 -8.62 9.98 -28.60
N GLN A 2 -9.75 10.45 -29.12
CA GLN A 2 -10.91 9.59 -29.34
C GLN A 2 -10.62 8.72 -30.56
N HIS A 3 -10.47 7.44 -30.37
CA HIS A 3 -10.36 6.47 -31.46
C HIS A 3 -11.77 6.19 -31.93
N ASN A 4 -12.13 6.69 -33.13
CA ASN A 4 -13.43 6.47 -33.76
C ASN A 4 -13.56 5.02 -34.32
N LEU A 5 -13.35 4.03 -33.42
CA LEU A 5 -13.53 2.62 -33.73
C LEU A 5 -14.92 2.16 -33.28
N THR A 6 -15.58 1.38 -34.11
CA THR A 6 -16.79 0.66 -33.68
C THR A 6 -16.42 -0.52 -32.80
N GLN A 7 -17.36 -1.01 -31.99
CA GLN A 7 -17.19 -2.23 -31.18
C GLN A 7 -16.77 -3.44 -32.01
N GLU A 8 -17.23 -3.52 -33.25
CA GLU A 8 -16.94 -4.60 -34.19
C GLU A 8 -15.49 -4.51 -34.68
N GLU A 9 -15.05 -3.33 -35.10
CA GLU A 9 -13.66 -3.10 -35.53
C GLU A 9 -12.65 -3.33 -34.40
N LEU A 10 -12.99 -2.94 -33.19
CA LEU A 10 -12.13 -3.21 -32.03
C LEU A 10 -12.09 -4.72 -31.70
N ALA A 11 -13.24 -5.38 -31.74
CA ALA A 11 -13.33 -6.81 -31.50
C ALA A 11 -12.50 -7.62 -32.51
N ASP A 12 -12.60 -7.28 -33.80
CA ASP A 12 -11.82 -7.93 -34.88
C ASP A 12 -10.31 -7.75 -34.67
N ARG A 13 -9.85 -6.58 -34.25
CA ARG A 13 -8.42 -6.30 -34.01
C ARG A 13 -7.84 -7.05 -32.81
N CYS A 14 -8.67 -7.35 -31.82
CA CYS A 14 -8.27 -8.05 -30.59
C CYS A 14 -8.60 -9.55 -30.62
N GLU A 15 -9.10 -10.07 -31.75
CA GLU A 15 -9.61 -11.45 -31.83
C GLU A 15 -10.68 -11.79 -30.77
N LEU A 16 -11.51 -10.80 -30.44
CA LEU A 16 -12.58 -10.91 -29.45
C LEU A 16 -13.96 -10.87 -30.12
N SER A 17 -15.00 -11.22 -29.41
CA SER A 17 -16.35 -11.04 -29.90
C SER A 17 -16.86 -9.61 -29.63
N LYS A 18 -17.66 -9.07 -30.55
CA LYS A 18 -18.37 -7.79 -30.36
C LYS A 18 -19.22 -7.79 -29.10
N GLY A 19 -19.82 -8.95 -28.76
CA GLY A 19 -20.60 -9.12 -27.52
C GLY A 19 -19.75 -8.92 -26.26
N PHE A 20 -18.50 -9.42 -26.27
CA PHE A 20 -17.58 -9.24 -25.15
C PHE A 20 -17.18 -7.77 -24.99
N ILE A 21 -16.79 -7.08 -26.09
CA ILE A 21 -16.48 -5.64 -26.05
C ILE A 21 -17.66 -4.85 -25.51
N SER A 22 -18.88 -5.16 -25.99
CA SER A 22 -20.10 -4.50 -25.49
C SER A 22 -20.35 -4.72 -23.99
N GLN A 23 -20.02 -5.90 -23.46
CA GLN A 23 -20.15 -6.19 -22.03
C GLN A 23 -19.10 -5.43 -21.21
N VAL A 24 -17.87 -5.34 -21.68
CA VAL A 24 -16.80 -4.56 -21.02
C VAL A 24 -17.18 -3.08 -20.96
N GLU A 25 -17.62 -2.48 -22.08
CA GLU A 25 -18.04 -1.08 -22.11
C GLU A 25 -19.24 -0.75 -21.21
N ARG A 26 -20.09 -1.73 -20.95
CA ARG A 26 -21.24 -1.60 -20.03
C ARG A 26 -20.91 -1.98 -18.58
N GLU A 27 -19.64 -2.25 -18.29
CA GLU A 27 -19.17 -2.68 -16.96
C GLU A 27 -19.84 -3.99 -16.46
N LEU A 28 -20.33 -4.82 -17.38
CA LEU A 28 -20.98 -6.10 -17.06
C LEU A 28 -19.99 -7.25 -16.92
N THR A 29 -18.76 -7.06 -17.40
CA THR A 29 -17.65 -8.00 -17.27
C THR A 29 -16.33 -7.25 -17.21
N SER A 30 -15.32 -7.89 -16.60
CA SER A 30 -13.95 -7.36 -16.57
C SER A 30 -13.05 -8.22 -17.45
N PRO A 31 -12.22 -7.63 -18.33
CA PRO A 31 -11.24 -8.38 -19.09
C PRO A 31 -10.15 -8.93 -18.17
N SER A 32 -9.51 -10.02 -18.55
CA SER A 32 -8.24 -10.43 -17.97
C SER A 32 -7.16 -9.39 -18.27
N ILE A 33 -6.05 -9.39 -17.53
CA ILE A 33 -4.92 -8.48 -17.82
C ILE A 33 -4.39 -8.70 -19.24
N ALA A 34 -4.28 -9.96 -19.69
CA ALA A 34 -3.84 -10.27 -21.04
C ALA A 34 -4.80 -9.67 -22.08
N THR A 35 -6.10 -9.89 -21.93
CA THR A 35 -7.12 -9.32 -22.81
C THR A 35 -7.12 -7.78 -22.78
N LEU A 36 -6.86 -7.17 -21.62
CA LEU A 36 -6.74 -5.72 -21.52
C LEU A 36 -5.53 -5.20 -22.29
N VAL A 37 -4.38 -5.90 -22.22
CA VAL A 37 -3.19 -5.56 -23.02
C VAL A 37 -3.52 -5.59 -24.50
N ASP A 38 -4.15 -6.66 -25.01
CA ASP A 38 -4.52 -6.80 -26.42
C ASP A 38 -5.44 -5.65 -26.88
N ILE A 39 -6.41 -5.28 -26.06
CA ILE A 39 -7.30 -4.14 -26.31
C ILE A 39 -6.51 -2.83 -26.37
N LEU A 40 -5.64 -2.58 -25.41
CA LEU A 40 -4.85 -1.34 -25.33
C LEU A 40 -3.87 -1.21 -26.49
N GLU A 41 -3.19 -2.28 -26.87
CA GLU A 41 -2.30 -2.32 -28.03
C GLU A 41 -3.06 -2.03 -29.32
N SER A 42 -4.26 -2.59 -29.48
CA SER A 42 -5.14 -2.32 -30.63
C SER A 42 -5.62 -0.87 -30.69
N LEU A 43 -5.68 -0.19 -29.55
CA LEU A 43 -5.96 1.24 -29.41
C LEU A 43 -4.71 2.12 -29.49
N GLY A 44 -3.51 1.53 -29.66
CA GLY A 44 -2.25 2.27 -29.78
C GLY A 44 -1.76 2.85 -28.46
N THR A 45 -2.12 2.24 -27.34
CA THR A 45 -1.69 2.61 -25.97
C THR A 45 -1.18 1.38 -25.22
N ASN A 46 -0.80 1.52 -23.97
CA ASN A 46 -0.28 0.45 -23.12
C ASN A 46 -0.82 0.57 -21.69
N LEU A 47 -0.57 -0.46 -20.86
CA LEU A 47 -1.01 -0.47 -19.45
C LEU A 47 -0.48 0.72 -18.64
N SER A 48 0.76 1.13 -18.87
CA SER A 48 1.35 2.26 -18.17
C SER A 48 0.58 3.54 -18.45
N ASP A 49 0.31 3.82 -19.71
CA ASP A 49 -0.41 5.03 -20.12
C ASP A 49 -1.89 4.96 -19.72
N PHE A 50 -2.50 3.77 -19.76
CA PHE A 50 -3.89 3.57 -19.39
C PHE A 50 -4.15 3.79 -17.90
N PHE A 51 -3.22 3.31 -17.04
CA PHE A 51 -3.32 3.52 -15.59
C PHE A 51 -2.57 4.78 -15.11
N ASN A 52 -1.84 5.44 -16.02
CA ASN A 52 -1.15 6.69 -15.74
C ASN A 52 -2.13 7.86 -15.91
N ASP A 53 -3.31 7.75 -15.27
CA ASP A 53 -4.04 8.96 -14.98
C ASP A 53 -3.09 9.83 -14.15
N GLU A 54 -2.77 11.01 -14.65
CA GLU A 54 -2.19 12.10 -13.86
C GLU A 54 -3.20 12.53 -12.79
N LEU A 55 -3.57 11.60 -11.91
CA LEU A 55 -4.23 11.99 -10.67
C LEU A 55 -3.21 12.89 -9.95
N PRO A 56 -3.55 14.12 -9.65
CA PRO A 56 -2.65 15.01 -8.94
C PRO A 56 -2.14 14.25 -7.73
N GLU A 57 -0.81 14.21 -7.56
CA GLU A 57 -0.16 13.49 -6.47
C GLU A 57 -0.86 13.88 -5.16
N LYS A 58 -1.48 12.91 -4.51
CA LYS A 58 -2.22 13.16 -3.28
C LYS A 58 -1.23 13.52 -2.17
N VAL A 59 -1.19 14.80 -1.82
CA VAL A 59 -0.27 15.35 -0.82
C VAL A 59 -0.86 15.29 0.60
N VAL A 60 -2.19 15.37 0.73
CA VAL A 60 -2.87 15.38 2.02
C VAL A 60 -3.72 14.11 2.16
N PHE A 61 -3.46 13.35 3.21
CA PHE A 61 -4.21 12.15 3.56
C PHE A 61 -5.11 12.45 4.76
N THR A 62 -6.36 12.02 4.67
CA THR A 62 -7.39 12.24 5.69
C THR A 62 -7.64 10.95 6.48
N LYS A 63 -8.46 11.04 7.54
CA LYS A 63 -8.83 9.86 8.33
C LYS A 63 -9.50 8.75 7.52
N SER A 64 -10.19 9.09 6.44
CA SER A 64 -10.82 8.11 5.54
C SER A 64 -9.83 7.36 4.66
N ASP A 65 -8.60 7.83 4.55
CA ASP A 65 -7.54 7.17 3.78
C ASP A 65 -6.76 6.15 4.61
N VAL A 66 -6.87 6.23 5.93
CA VAL A 66 -6.10 5.38 6.86
C VAL A 66 -6.56 3.93 6.75
N SER A 67 -5.63 3.03 6.48
CA SER A 67 -5.86 1.60 6.58
C SER A 67 -5.50 1.12 7.99
N VAL A 68 -6.35 0.30 8.60
CA VAL A 68 -6.19 -0.16 9.98
C VAL A 68 -6.22 -1.68 10.04
N LYS A 69 -5.28 -2.26 10.78
CA LYS A 69 -5.24 -3.70 11.08
C LYS A 69 -5.02 -3.91 12.58
N ALA A 70 -5.96 -4.54 13.23
CA ALA A 70 -5.82 -5.01 14.60
C ALA A 70 -5.32 -6.46 14.65
N ASN A 71 -4.51 -6.77 15.66
CA ASN A 71 -4.08 -8.13 15.97
C ASN A 71 -4.37 -8.41 17.45
N GLU A 72 -5.35 -9.29 17.72
CA GLU A 72 -5.79 -9.60 19.06
C GLU A 72 -4.75 -10.40 19.86
N GLU A 73 -4.00 -11.28 19.20
CA GLU A 73 -2.96 -12.09 19.85
C GLU A 73 -1.79 -11.22 20.31
N LEU A 74 -1.32 -10.33 19.47
CA LEU A 74 -0.26 -9.38 19.80
C LEU A 74 -0.77 -8.15 20.56
N LYS A 75 -2.08 -7.98 20.67
CA LYS A 75 -2.76 -6.85 21.33
C LYS A 75 -2.26 -5.51 20.80
N ASN A 76 -2.20 -5.40 19.49
CA ASN A 76 -1.81 -4.18 18.81
C ASN A 76 -2.81 -3.80 17.70
N GLU A 77 -2.73 -2.55 17.30
CA GLU A 77 -3.39 -2.00 16.13
C GLU A 77 -2.38 -1.18 15.36
N ILE A 78 -2.24 -1.45 14.08
CA ILE A 78 -1.37 -0.70 13.16
C ILE A 78 -2.24 0.09 12.22
N GLN A 79 -1.94 1.38 12.08
CA GLN A 79 -2.61 2.30 11.18
C GLN A 79 -1.61 2.80 10.13
N TRP A 80 -1.84 2.45 8.87
CA TRP A 80 -1.10 3.02 7.74
C TRP A 80 -1.72 4.35 7.37
N ILE A 81 -1.08 5.44 7.84
CA ILE A 81 -1.60 6.81 7.67
C ILE A 81 -1.36 7.36 6.27
N ILE A 82 -0.45 6.76 5.52
CA ILE A 82 -0.23 7.01 4.10
C ILE A 82 -0.36 5.66 3.39
N PRO A 83 -1.53 5.33 2.83
CA PRO A 83 -1.73 4.11 2.07
C PRO A 83 -0.78 4.05 0.86
N ASN A 84 -0.33 2.85 0.51
CA ASN A 84 0.60 2.61 -0.61
C ASN A 84 1.94 3.35 -0.49
N ALA A 85 2.42 3.56 0.74
CA ALA A 85 3.71 4.21 1.00
C ALA A 85 4.92 3.35 0.61
N GLN A 86 4.75 2.06 0.26
CA GLN A 86 5.84 1.15 -0.12
C GLN A 86 6.66 1.64 -1.32
N LYS A 87 6.09 2.51 -2.15
CA LYS A 87 6.82 3.18 -3.25
C LYS A 87 7.59 4.43 -2.82
N ASN A 88 7.42 4.88 -1.59
CA ASN A 88 8.02 6.09 -1.04
C ASN A 88 9.30 5.74 -0.25
N ALA A 89 10.11 6.75 0.03
CA ALA A 89 11.30 6.60 0.88
C ALA A 89 10.95 6.31 2.35
N MET A 90 9.73 6.64 2.80
CA MET A 90 9.24 6.37 4.15
C MET A 90 7.86 5.73 4.12
N GLU A 91 7.62 4.80 5.02
CA GLU A 91 6.31 4.21 5.29
C GLU A 91 5.86 4.58 6.72
N PRO A 92 5.22 5.74 6.92
CA PRO A 92 4.80 6.17 8.25
C PRO A 92 3.56 5.39 8.72
N ILE A 93 3.66 4.86 9.92
CA ILE A 93 2.57 4.14 10.59
C ILE A 93 2.33 4.72 11.98
N VAL A 94 1.12 4.53 12.51
CA VAL A 94 0.82 4.72 13.93
C VAL A 94 0.54 3.35 14.54
N VAL A 95 1.21 3.05 15.64
CA VAL A 95 1.06 1.80 16.37
C VAL A 95 0.41 2.06 17.73
N HIS A 96 -0.69 1.37 18.00
CA HIS A 96 -1.32 1.34 19.30
C HIS A 96 -1.05 -0.01 19.96
N LEU A 97 -0.42 0.00 21.13
CA LEU A 97 -0.17 -1.20 21.92
C LEU A 97 -1.11 -1.24 23.12
N GLY A 98 -1.93 -2.27 23.21
CA GLY A 98 -2.71 -2.56 24.41
C GLY A 98 -1.84 -2.97 25.59
N PRO A 99 -2.42 -3.18 26.79
CA PRO A 99 -1.67 -3.68 27.96
C PRO A 99 -1.00 -5.02 27.66
N ARG A 100 0.32 -5.09 27.82
CA ARG A 100 1.17 -6.24 27.46
C ARG A 100 1.10 -6.57 25.97
N GLY A 101 0.79 -5.59 25.13
CA GLY A 101 0.83 -5.72 23.67
C GLY A 101 2.24 -5.52 23.13
N GLN A 102 2.45 -5.99 21.91
CA GLN A 102 3.73 -5.84 21.22
C GLN A 102 3.52 -5.82 19.69
N THR A 103 4.51 -5.35 18.95
CA THR A 103 4.57 -5.57 17.49
C THR A 103 5.03 -6.99 17.18
N ALA A 104 4.87 -7.43 15.94
CA ALA A 104 5.56 -8.61 15.45
C ALA A 104 7.07 -8.41 15.60
N PHE A 105 7.81 -9.52 15.64
CA PHE A 105 9.27 -9.48 15.58
C PHE A 105 9.71 -9.24 14.13
N ASP A 106 10.47 -8.17 13.93
CA ASP A 106 11.07 -7.85 12.65
C ASP A 106 12.50 -8.37 12.58
N HIS A 107 12.77 -9.13 11.50
CA HIS A 107 14.12 -9.61 11.22
C HIS A 107 15.00 -8.46 10.69
N PRO A 108 16.33 -8.59 10.79
CA PRO A 108 17.23 -7.59 10.19
C PRO A 108 16.89 -7.37 8.72
N HIS A 109 16.84 -6.11 8.32
CA HIS A 109 16.55 -5.70 6.94
C HIS A 109 17.30 -4.42 6.58
N ASP A 110 17.35 -4.12 5.28
CA ASP A 110 17.88 -2.86 4.80
C ASP A 110 16.94 -1.71 5.18
N GLY A 111 17.53 -0.57 5.53
CA GLY A 111 16.82 0.64 5.88
C GLY A 111 17.04 1.09 7.32
N GLU A 112 16.26 2.08 7.69
CA GLU A 112 16.34 2.77 8.97
C GLU A 112 14.94 2.91 9.55
N GLU A 113 14.85 2.86 10.88
CA GLU A 113 13.60 3.07 11.59
C GLU A 113 13.67 4.29 12.51
N PHE A 114 12.61 5.06 12.46
CA PHE A 114 12.35 6.17 13.35
C PHE A 114 11.04 5.96 14.06
N GLY A 115 11.02 6.19 15.36
CA GLY A 115 9.80 6.21 16.15
C GLY A 115 9.76 7.35 17.14
N TYR A 116 8.54 7.85 17.38
CA TYR A 116 8.27 8.88 18.38
C TYR A 116 7.08 8.44 19.23
N VAL A 117 7.25 8.41 20.55
CA VAL A 117 6.19 7.99 21.47
C VAL A 117 5.22 9.13 21.73
N LEU A 118 4.04 9.03 21.17
CA LEU A 118 2.99 10.05 21.31
C LEU A 118 2.35 10.04 22.70
N LYS A 119 2.12 8.83 23.28
CA LYS A 119 1.46 8.68 24.58
C LYS A 119 1.95 7.42 25.31
N GLY A 120 2.12 7.51 26.61
CA GLY A 120 2.53 6.39 27.46
C GLY A 120 4.03 6.13 27.40
N GLN A 121 4.39 4.87 27.37
CA GLN A 121 5.78 4.41 27.23
C GLN A 121 5.81 3.07 26.51
N ILE A 122 6.93 2.77 25.88
CA ILE A 122 7.20 1.48 25.25
C ILE A 122 8.55 0.93 25.69
N GLN A 123 8.78 -0.34 25.47
CA GLN A 123 10.09 -0.96 25.50
C GLN A 123 10.52 -1.31 24.08
N LEU A 124 11.57 -0.66 23.60
CA LEU A 124 12.22 -1.03 22.36
C LEU A 124 13.16 -2.19 22.61
N HIS A 125 12.99 -3.28 21.87
CA HIS A 125 13.88 -4.43 21.81
C HIS A 125 14.67 -4.34 20.52
N PHE A 126 16.00 -4.27 20.60
CA PHE A 126 16.89 -4.17 19.45
C PHE A 126 18.11 -5.06 19.66
N GLY A 127 18.19 -6.18 18.98
CA GLY A 127 19.17 -7.23 19.24
C GLY A 127 19.09 -7.70 20.70
N SER A 128 20.19 -7.58 21.43
CA SER A 128 20.25 -7.90 22.87
C SER A 128 19.85 -6.75 23.78
N LYS A 129 19.64 -5.55 23.23
CA LYS A 129 19.33 -4.35 24.01
C LYS A 129 17.83 -4.21 24.23
N LYS A 130 17.49 -3.70 25.44
CA LYS A 130 16.12 -3.30 25.80
C LYS A 130 16.18 -1.88 26.32
N VAL A 131 15.46 -0.98 25.67
CA VAL A 131 15.50 0.44 26.01
C VAL A 131 14.07 0.93 26.22
N ARG A 132 13.83 1.59 27.35
CA ARG A 132 12.54 2.22 27.62
C ARG A 132 12.49 3.58 26.93
N VAL A 133 11.40 3.85 26.20
CA VAL A 133 11.11 5.11 25.52
C VAL A 133 9.77 5.64 26.02
N ARG A 134 9.73 6.89 26.47
CA ARG A 134 8.55 7.52 27.06
C ARG A 134 7.92 8.52 26.09
N SER A 135 6.70 8.92 26.42
CA SER A 135 6.02 10.00 25.70
C SER A 135 6.92 11.23 25.57
N GLY A 136 7.02 11.75 24.34
CA GLY A 136 7.90 12.86 23.98
C GLY A 136 9.34 12.46 23.62
N GLU A 137 9.70 11.20 23.77
CA GLU A 137 11.03 10.68 23.38
C GLU A 137 10.94 9.97 22.00
N ALA A 138 12.08 9.95 21.31
CA ALA A 138 12.24 9.30 20.02
C ALA A 138 13.32 8.23 20.05
N PHE A 139 13.23 7.30 19.10
CA PHE A 139 14.30 6.36 18.78
C PHE A 139 14.60 6.39 17.27
N TYR A 140 15.80 6.02 16.95
CA TYR A 140 16.26 5.92 15.56
C TYR A 140 17.38 4.88 15.48
N PHE A 141 17.32 3.98 14.51
CA PHE A 141 18.36 2.99 14.29
C PHE A 141 18.36 2.49 12.84
N THR A 142 19.51 1.97 12.40
CA THR A 142 19.61 1.15 11.19
C THR A 142 19.14 -0.26 11.53
N ALA A 143 18.23 -0.82 10.74
CA ALA A 143 17.54 -2.09 11.06
C ALA A 143 18.41 -3.35 10.87
N GLN A 144 19.67 -3.31 11.31
CA GLN A 144 20.65 -4.40 11.16
C GLN A 144 20.53 -5.51 12.23
N ALA A 145 19.64 -5.38 13.18
CA ALA A 145 19.38 -6.38 14.21
C ALA A 145 17.88 -6.62 14.34
N GLY A 146 17.51 -7.85 14.76
CA GLY A 146 16.10 -8.16 15.02
C GLY A 146 15.52 -7.23 16.09
N HIS A 147 14.29 -6.74 15.88
CA HIS A 147 13.69 -5.72 16.73
C HIS A 147 12.16 -5.84 16.82
N TYR A 148 11.63 -5.28 17.87
CA TYR A 148 10.18 -5.09 18.09
C TYR A 148 9.97 -4.12 19.26
N ILE A 149 8.76 -3.62 19.40
CA ILE A 149 8.36 -2.80 20.55
C ILE A 149 7.29 -3.51 21.38
N SER A 150 7.31 -3.28 22.68
CA SER A 150 6.31 -3.82 23.61
C SER A 150 5.86 -2.77 24.63
N ASN A 151 4.65 -2.97 25.16
CA ASN A 151 4.06 -2.17 26.24
C ASN A 151 4.11 -2.93 27.56
#